data_6db09ca439ec88b8cfdeb416be46c64d
#
_entry.id   6db09ca439ec88b8cfdeb416be46c64d
#
_cell.length_a   1.000
_cell.length_b   1.000
_cell.length_c   1.000
_cell.angle_alpha   90.00
_cell.angle_beta   90.00
_cell.angle_gamma   90.00
#
_symmetry.space_group_name_H-M   'P 1'
#
loop_
_entity.id
_entity.type
_entity.pdbx_description
1 polymer ?
#
loop_
_entity_poly.entity_id
_entity_poly.type
_entity_poly.pdbx_seq_one_letter_code
_entity_poly.pdbx_strand_id
1 'polypeptide(L)'
;MRCAEKDHDVVPAYHSQRVPGGVQLDVRRRDEVRDVIRAVRPDGIIHTAYKQDDWATTALGAVNVALEADGARVVFVSTDAVFGHRGTPYDEDELPCPITPYGAAKAAAETAIRAIVPGAVIARTSLIIGSDGLSEEEQRVRRLAAGEPGAFYTENIRCPVHVTDLASALLELLASDVNGITHVAGPEALSRLELGRLIAIRDGFDPDLLPAVPGEPSDIRLDSRQTQSVLKTHVRPATEFLAGRTVG
;
A
#
# COMPACT_ATOMS: atom_id res chain seq x y z
N MET A 1 -12.67 -3.08 0.46
CA MET A 1 -14.09 -3.28 0.75
C MET A 1 -14.70 -4.40 -0.10
N ARG A 2 -14.93 -4.25 -1.40
CA ARG A 2 -15.61 -5.26 -2.25
C ARG A 2 -15.10 -6.71 -2.12
N CYS A 3 -13.81 -6.92 -1.84
CA CYS A 3 -13.24 -8.26 -1.61
C CYS A 3 -13.64 -8.81 -0.24
N ALA A 4 -13.70 -7.97 0.79
CA ALA A 4 -13.98 -8.38 2.16
C ALA A 4 -15.47 -8.63 2.43
N GLU A 5 -16.36 -7.85 1.80
CA GLU A 5 -17.82 -7.91 2.00
C GLU A 5 -18.46 -9.27 1.61
N LYS A 6 -17.71 -10.15 0.94
CA LYS A 6 -18.20 -11.47 0.56
C LYS A 6 -18.25 -12.45 1.74
N ASP A 7 -17.28 -12.31 2.65
CA ASP A 7 -17.05 -13.31 3.71
C ASP A 7 -16.91 -12.67 5.10
N HIS A 8 -17.01 -11.33 5.19
CA HIS A 8 -16.83 -10.59 6.44
C HIS A 8 -17.90 -9.50 6.61
N ASP A 9 -18.26 -9.23 7.86
CA ASP A 9 -19.00 -8.03 8.24
C ASP A 9 -18.01 -6.85 8.32
N VAL A 10 -18.05 -5.96 7.34
CA VAL A 10 -17.07 -4.89 7.16
C VAL A 10 -17.62 -3.56 7.62
N VAL A 11 -16.98 -2.94 8.60
CA VAL A 11 -17.26 -1.56 9.02
C VAL A 11 -16.12 -0.65 8.52
N PRO A 12 -16.31 0.07 7.41
CA PRO A 12 -15.28 0.98 6.92
C PRO A 12 -15.21 2.23 7.80
N ALA A 13 -13.98 2.67 8.12
CA ALA A 13 -13.75 3.96 8.76
C ALA A 13 -13.30 5.01 7.74
N TYR A 14 -13.78 6.25 7.86
CA TYR A 14 -13.41 7.35 6.99
C TYR A 14 -13.19 8.65 7.78
N HIS A 15 -12.30 9.51 7.30
CA HIS A 15 -12.07 10.82 7.92
C HIS A 15 -12.98 11.89 7.32
N SER A 16 -12.88 12.16 6.02
CA SER A 16 -13.58 13.27 5.34
C SER A 16 -14.56 12.81 4.26
N GLN A 17 -14.20 11.78 3.49
CA GLN A 17 -15.09 11.26 2.45
C GLN A 17 -15.97 10.15 3.03
N ARG A 18 -17.28 10.47 3.13
CA ARG A 18 -18.24 9.50 3.66
C ARG A 18 -18.30 8.24 2.81
N VAL A 19 -18.22 7.10 3.48
CA VAL A 19 -18.39 5.77 2.89
C VAL A 19 -19.72 5.19 3.37
N PRO A 20 -20.59 4.65 2.50
CA PRO A 20 -21.84 3.99 2.90
C PRO A 20 -21.56 2.89 3.94
N GLY A 21 -22.38 2.85 4.99
CA GLY A 21 -22.19 1.90 6.10
C GLY A 21 -20.97 2.16 6.99
N GLY A 22 -20.20 3.21 6.72
CA GLY A 22 -18.98 3.51 7.45
C GLY A 22 -19.16 4.43 8.65
N VAL A 23 -18.14 4.44 9.52
CA VAL A 23 -18.04 5.30 10.69
C VAL A 23 -17.02 6.42 10.43
N GLN A 24 -17.35 7.63 10.86
CA GLN A 24 -16.38 8.73 10.80
C GLN A 24 -15.37 8.59 11.93
N LEU A 25 -14.08 8.75 11.62
CA LEU A 25 -12.99 8.55 12.55
C LEU A 25 -11.79 9.41 12.18
N ASP A 26 -11.35 10.24 13.12
CA ASP A 26 -10.02 10.84 13.06
C ASP A 26 -9.03 9.99 13.87
N VAL A 27 -8.17 9.24 13.18
CA VAL A 27 -7.19 8.35 13.83
C VAL A 27 -6.19 9.08 14.73
N ARG A 28 -6.03 10.40 14.57
CA ARG A 28 -5.18 11.25 15.44
C ARG A 28 -5.76 11.39 16.84
N ARG A 29 -7.05 11.16 16.99
CA ARG A 29 -7.80 11.30 18.24
C ARG A 29 -8.02 9.92 18.87
N ARG A 30 -7.17 9.62 19.86
CA ARG A 30 -7.21 8.32 20.53
C ARG A 30 -8.55 8.03 21.18
N ASP A 31 -9.24 9.02 21.73
CA ASP A 31 -10.58 8.90 22.30
C ASP A 31 -11.60 8.44 21.26
N GLU A 32 -11.59 9.02 20.05
CA GLU A 32 -12.47 8.59 18.95
C GLU A 32 -12.14 7.15 18.50
N VAL A 33 -10.85 6.81 18.36
CA VAL A 33 -10.42 5.44 18.02
C VAL A 33 -10.96 4.44 19.03
N ARG A 34 -10.78 4.71 20.34
CA ARG A 34 -11.29 3.84 21.41
C ARG A 34 -12.80 3.67 21.36
N ASP A 35 -13.53 4.78 21.16
CA ASP A 35 -15.00 4.75 21.20
C ASP A 35 -15.54 3.97 19.99
N VAL A 36 -14.93 4.13 18.79
CA VAL A 36 -15.28 3.34 17.60
C VAL A 36 -14.96 1.87 17.79
N ILE A 37 -13.77 1.50 18.27
CA ILE A 37 -13.37 0.10 18.47
C ILE A 37 -14.29 -0.57 19.51
N ARG A 38 -14.62 0.11 20.60
CA ARG A 38 -15.57 -0.41 21.61
C ARG A 38 -16.99 -0.60 21.08
N ALA A 39 -17.45 0.30 20.19
CA ALA A 39 -18.76 0.19 19.57
C ALA A 39 -18.84 -0.94 18.55
N VAL A 40 -17.81 -1.06 17.70
CA VAL A 40 -17.74 -2.06 16.61
C VAL A 40 -17.33 -3.43 17.14
N ARG A 41 -16.39 -3.51 18.08
CA ARG A 41 -15.78 -4.73 18.62
C ARG A 41 -15.26 -5.66 17.50
N PRO A 42 -14.33 -5.17 16.65
CA PRO A 42 -13.86 -5.94 15.51
C PRO A 42 -13.01 -7.13 15.96
N ASP A 43 -13.13 -8.26 15.26
CA ASP A 43 -12.18 -9.39 15.40
C ASP A 43 -10.83 -9.06 14.72
N GLY A 44 -10.86 -8.20 13.70
CA GLY A 44 -9.67 -7.81 12.95
C GLY A 44 -9.72 -6.37 12.44
N ILE A 45 -8.55 -5.75 12.36
CA ILE A 45 -8.37 -4.36 11.92
C ILE A 45 -7.32 -4.34 10.79
N ILE A 46 -7.71 -3.88 9.60
CA ILE A 46 -6.77 -3.53 8.54
C ILE A 46 -6.60 -2.02 8.53
N HIS A 47 -5.45 -1.54 9.03
CA HIS A 47 -5.16 -0.12 9.12
C HIS A 47 -4.47 0.39 7.85
N THR A 48 -5.21 1.17 7.07
CA THR A 48 -4.74 1.76 5.80
C THR A 48 -4.61 3.27 5.84
N ALA A 49 -5.04 3.92 6.93
CA ALA A 49 -5.04 5.37 7.01
C ALA A 49 -3.62 5.94 7.03
N TYR A 50 -3.37 6.92 6.17
CA TYR A 50 -2.13 7.69 6.13
C TYR A 50 -2.33 9.04 5.46
N LYS A 51 -1.38 9.95 5.67
CA LYS A 51 -1.24 11.19 4.91
C LYS A 51 0.25 11.51 4.80
N GLN A 52 0.76 11.65 3.56
CA GLN A 52 2.21 11.73 3.30
C GLN A 52 2.88 12.92 4.00
N ASP A 53 2.18 14.04 4.11
CA ASP A 53 2.64 15.29 4.69
C ASP A 53 2.20 15.50 6.16
N ASP A 54 1.59 14.49 6.79
CA ASP A 54 1.08 14.56 8.16
C ASP A 54 1.56 13.38 9.02
N TRP A 55 2.59 13.65 9.82
CA TRP A 55 3.14 12.69 10.78
C TRP A 55 2.09 12.18 11.77
N ALA A 56 1.22 13.08 12.24
CA ALA A 56 0.21 12.72 13.24
C ALA A 56 -0.79 11.69 12.69
N THR A 57 -1.22 11.84 11.44
CA THR A 57 -2.08 10.84 10.80
C THR A 57 -1.33 9.54 10.55
N THR A 58 -0.09 9.61 10.04
CA THR A 58 0.63 8.43 9.54
C THR A 58 1.29 7.62 10.66
N ALA A 59 1.93 8.27 11.63
CA ALA A 59 2.60 7.58 12.73
C ALA A 59 1.70 7.50 13.98
N LEU A 60 1.27 8.63 14.53
CA LEU A 60 0.50 8.65 15.77
C LEU A 60 -0.87 7.98 15.61
N GLY A 61 -1.54 8.19 14.47
CA GLY A 61 -2.82 7.53 14.18
C GLY A 61 -2.72 6.01 14.20
N ALA A 62 -1.66 5.46 13.63
CA ALA A 62 -1.40 4.02 13.65
C ALA A 62 -1.13 3.50 15.08
N VAL A 63 -0.39 4.27 15.87
CA VAL A 63 -0.15 3.96 17.31
C VAL A 63 -1.46 3.97 18.09
N ASN A 64 -2.33 4.97 17.88
CA ASN A 64 -3.62 5.05 18.55
C ASN A 64 -4.50 3.82 18.25
N VAL A 65 -4.53 3.38 16.98
CA VAL A 65 -5.26 2.16 16.60
C VAL A 65 -4.67 0.92 17.30
N ALA A 66 -3.35 0.79 17.33
CA ALA A 66 -2.70 -0.34 18.00
C ALA A 66 -2.98 -0.38 19.51
N LEU A 67 -2.94 0.78 20.19
CA LEU A 67 -3.21 0.90 21.62
C LEU A 67 -4.65 0.53 22.01
N GLU A 68 -5.59 0.75 21.11
CA GLU A 68 -7.03 0.50 21.37
C GLU A 68 -7.53 -0.80 20.69
N ALA A 69 -6.64 -1.59 20.08
CA ALA A 69 -7.04 -2.79 19.32
C ALA A 69 -7.81 -3.85 20.13
N ASP A 70 -7.71 -3.83 21.46
CA ASP A 70 -8.50 -4.63 22.42
C ASP A 70 -8.57 -6.13 22.07
N GLY A 71 -7.44 -6.71 21.69
CA GLY A 71 -7.33 -8.11 21.29
C GLY A 71 -7.68 -8.41 19.82
N ALA A 72 -8.15 -7.43 19.06
CA ALA A 72 -8.37 -7.60 17.64
C ALA A 72 -7.04 -7.89 16.90
N ARG A 73 -7.10 -8.74 15.87
CA ARG A 73 -5.98 -8.98 14.98
C ARG A 73 -5.66 -7.71 14.16
N VAL A 74 -4.42 -7.28 14.15
CA VAL A 74 -4.02 -6.05 13.45
C VAL A 74 -3.16 -6.36 12.23
N VAL A 75 -3.56 -5.85 11.07
CA VAL A 75 -2.75 -5.77 9.85
C VAL A 75 -2.52 -4.30 9.52
N PHE A 76 -1.27 -3.86 9.59
CA PHE A 76 -0.87 -2.49 9.26
C PHE A 76 -0.28 -2.44 7.86
N VAL A 77 -0.87 -1.63 6.99
CA VAL A 77 -0.34 -1.41 5.64
C VAL A 77 0.80 -0.39 5.71
N SER A 78 2.03 -0.88 5.54
CA SER A 78 3.24 -0.08 5.45
C SER A 78 3.66 0.12 3.99
N THR A 79 4.89 0.50 3.73
CA THR A 79 5.38 0.97 2.43
C THR A 79 6.83 0.58 2.18
N ASP A 80 7.23 0.47 0.92
CA ASP A 80 8.62 0.39 0.49
C ASP A 80 9.43 1.65 0.84
N ALA A 81 8.77 2.80 1.02
CA ALA A 81 9.42 4.06 1.39
C ALA A 81 10.07 4.04 2.80
N VAL A 82 9.89 2.97 3.59
CA VAL A 82 10.68 2.75 4.81
C VAL A 82 12.15 2.47 4.50
N PHE A 83 12.50 2.30 3.23
CA PHE A 83 13.85 2.07 2.74
C PHE A 83 14.37 3.23 1.88
N GLY A 84 15.69 3.30 1.73
CA GLY A 84 16.38 4.15 0.78
C GLY A 84 16.78 3.42 -0.51
N HIS A 85 17.47 4.11 -1.41
CA HIS A 85 18.04 3.50 -2.60
C HIS A 85 19.18 2.53 -2.25
N ARG A 86 19.15 1.31 -2.81
CA ARG A 86 20.21 0.31 -2.60
C ARG A 86 20.67 -0.42 -3.88
N GLY A 87 19.85 -0.50 -4.89
CA GLY A 87 20.14 -1.23 -6.14
C GLY A 87 19.98 -2.76 -6.04
N THR A 88 19.63 -3.29 -4.87
CA THR A 88 19.30 -4.70 -4.63
C THR A 88 17.98 -4.81 -3.85
N PRO A 89 17.21 -5.89 -4.02
CA PRO A 89 15.95 -6.06 -3.28
C PRO A 89 16.16 -6.08 -1.77
N TYR A 90 15.18 -5.57 -1.04
CA TYR A 90 15.06 -5.66 0.41
C TYR A 90 14.19 -6.85 0.77
N ASP A 91 14.65 -7.70 1.69
CA ASP A 91 13.85 -8.77 2.29
C ASP A 91 13.15 -8.31 3.59
N GLU A 92 12.36 -9.19 4.19
CA GLU A 92 11.56 -8.90 5.37
C GLU A 92 12.39 -8.67 6.64
N ASP A 93 13.60 -9.20 6.71
CA ASP A 93 14.51 -9.07 7.88
C ASP A 93 15.27 -7.74 7.90
N GLU A 94 15.26 -6.99 6.79
CA GLU A 94 15.99 -5.74 6.66
C GLU A 94 15.38 -4.61 7.52
N LEU A 95 16.26 -3.92 8.23
CA LEU A 95 15.86 -2.79 9.06
C LEU A 95 15.49 -1.56 8.20
N PRO A 96 14.45 -0.81 8.57
CA PRO A 96 14.12 0.45 7.90
C PRO A 96 15.28 1.46 7.89
N CYS A 97 15.49 2.08 6.74
CA CYS A 97 16.47 3.17 6.53
C CYS A 97 15.85 4.28 5.67
N PRO A 98 14.75 4.92 6.14
CA PRO A 98 13.98 5.86 5.35
C PRO A 98 14.76 7.13 5.04
N ILE A 99 14.58 7.67 3.82
CA ILE A 99 15.18 8.92 3.36
C ILE A 99 14.15 10.04 3.21
N THR A 100 12.87 9.76 3.49
CA THR A 100 11.79 10.74 3.39
C THR A 100 11.05 10.85 4.75
N PRO A 101 10.44 12.03 5.05
CA PRO A 101 9.62 12.17 6.26
C PRO A 101 8.45 11.17 6.32
N TYR A 102 7.83 10.86 5.18
CA TYR A 102 6.78 9.85 5.08
C TYR A 102 7.28 8.44 5.44
N GLY A 103 8.41 8.03 4.85
CA GLY A 103 9.04 6.74 5.18
C GLY A 103 9.43 6.64 6.64
N ALA A 104 9.96 7.73 7.22
CA ALA A 104 10.30 7.79 8.64
C ALA A 104 9.05 7.66 9.54
N ALA A 105 7.92 8.30 9.18
CA ALA A 105 6.68 8.17 9.91
C ALA A 105 6.13 6.74 9.86
N LYS A 106 6.20 6.08 8.69
CA LYS A 106 5.80 4.67 8.55
C LYS A 106 6.70 3.73 9.34
N ALA A 107 8.03 3.91 9.30
CA ALA A 107 8.99 3.11 10.06
C ALA A 107 8.78 3.26 11.59
N ALA A 108 8.48 4.47 12.07
CA ALA A 108 8.12 4.72 13.46
C ALA A 108 6.83 3.99 13.85
N ALA A 109 5.81 4.01 12.98
CA ALA A 109 4.57 3.24 13.19
C ALA A 109 4.83 1.73 13.25
N GLU A 110 5.62 1.15 12.34
CA GLU A 110 6.00 -0.27 12.36
C GLU A 110 6.62 -0.67 13.71
N THR A 111 7.59 0.13 14.17
CA THR A 111 8.29 -0.12 15.45
C THR A 111 7.31 -0.11 16.62
N ALA A 112 6.45 0.92 16.69
CA ALA A 112 5.50 1.08 17.78
C ALA A 112 4.42 -0.02 17.77
N ILE A 113 3.83 -0.34 16.61
CA ILE A 113 2.80 -1.37 16.49
C ILE A 113 3.34 -2.74 16.94
N ARG A 114 4.54 -3.12 16.51
CA ARG A 114 5.18 -4.38 16.91
C ARG A 114 5.42 -4.47 18.42
N ALA A 115 5.73 -3.34 19.06
CA ALA A 115 5.90 -3.30 20.51
C ALA A 115 4.57 -3.38 21.27
N ILE A 116 3.50 -2.79 20.74
CA ILE A 116 2.17 -2.72 21.39
C ILE A 116 1.37 -4.00 21.12
N VAL A 117 1.41 -4.50 19.88
CA VAL A 117 0.68 -5.69 19.42
C VAL A 117 1.67 -6.69 18.82
N PRO A 118 2.36 -7.52 19.61
CA PRO A 118 3.41 -8.42 19.11
C PRO A 118 2.94 -9.39 18.01
N GLY A 119 1.64 -9.72 17.96
CA GLY A 119 1.03 -10.55 16.92
C GLY A 119 0.60 -9.80 15.66
N ALA A 120 0.84 -8.49 15.56
CA ALA A 120 0.45 -7.71 14.37
C ALA A 120 1.24 -8.12 13.13
N VAL A 121 0.56 -8.02 11.97
CA VAL A 121 1.20 -8.09 10.66
C VAL A 121 1.53 -6.68 10.18
N ILE A 122 2.76 -6.49 9.75
CA ILE A 122 3.23 -5.27 9.09
C ILE A 122 3.40 -5.57 7.60
N ALA A 123 2.42 -5.23 6.79
CA ALA A 123 2.45 -5.48 5.36
C ALA A 123 3.10 -4.31 4.62
N ARG A 124 4.39 -4.41 4.29
CA ARG A 124 5.07 -3.45 3.43
C ARG A 124 4.65 -3.70 1.99
N THR A 125 4.18 -2.66 1.33
CA THR A 125 3.75 -2.71 -0.07
C THR A 125 4.45 -1.64 -0.89
N SER A 126 4.26 -1.67 -2.21
CA SER A 126 4.83 -0.71 -3.15
C SER A 126 3.73 0.10 -3.82
N LEU A 127 3.92 0.54 -5.05
CA LEU A 127 2.93 1.32 -5.82
C LEU A 127 1.66 0.51 -6.01
N ILE A 128 0.53 1.02 -5.54
CA ILE A 128 -0.77 0.36 -5.67
C ILE A 128 -1.45 0.87 -6.94
N ILE A 129 -1.74 -0.04 -7.86
CA ILE A 129 -2.38 0.26 -9.14
C ILE A 129 -3.79 -0.31 -9.14
N GLY A 130 -4.75 0.52 -9.60
CA GLY A 130 -6.14 0.11 -9.75
C GLY A 130 -6.50 -0.32 -11.17
N SER A 131 -7.79 -0.43 -11.40
CA SER A 131 -8.37 -0.62 -12.75
C SER A 131 -9.35 0.48 -13.12
N ASP A 132 -9.53 1.45 -12.23
CA ASP A 132 -10.51 2.53 -12.31
C ASP A 132 -9.86 3.90 -12.64
N GLY A 133 -8.54 3.92 -12.78
CA GLY A 133 -7.78 5.11 -13.09
C GLY A 133 -7.66 6.11 -11.93
N LEU A 134 -7.89 5.65 -10.70
CA LEU A 134 -7.86 6.51 -9.51
C LEU A 134 -6.52 6.51 -8.80
N SER A 135 -5.61 5.56 -9.10
CA SER A 135 -4.27 5.57 -8.50
C SER A 135 -3.48 6.80 -8.96
N GLU A 136 -2.53 7.22 -8.13
CA GLU A 136 -1.68 8.39 -8.43
C GLU A 136 -0.92 8.21 -9.75
N GLU A 137 -0.41 7.00 -10.02
CA GLU A 137 0.31 6.70 -11.26
C GLU A 137 -0.60 6.75 -12.48
N GLU A 138 -1.83 6.22 -12.38
CA GLU A 138 -2.82 6.28 -13.46
C GLU A 138 -3.22 7.71 -13.78
N GLN A 139 -3.44 8.52 -12.74
CA GLN A 139 -3.74 9.96 -12.93
C GLN A 139 -2.55 10.70 -13.53
N ARG A 140 -1.33 10.35 -13.12
CA ARG A 140 -0.10 10.94 -13.69
C ARG A 140 0.03 10.63 -15.17
N VAL A 141 -0.19 9.38 -15.58
CA VAL A 141 -0.18 9.01 -17.01
C VAL A 141 -1.19 9.84 -17.79
N ARG A 142 -2.42 9.97 -17.31
CA ARG A 142 -3.46 10.77 -18.00
C ARG A 142 -3.09 12.24 -18.15
N ARG A 143 -2.56 12.86 -17.09
CA ARG A 143 -2.12 14.27 -17.15
C ARG A 143 -0.98 14.46 -18.15
N LEU A 144 0.03 13.61 -18.12
CA LEU A 144 1.16 13.69 -19.04
C LEU A 144 0.76 13.41 -20.48
N ALA A 145 -0.12 12.43 -20.72
CA ALA A 145 -0.68 12.15 -22.04
C ALA A 145 -1.54 13.32 -22.57
N ALA A 146 -2.14 14.11 -21.68
CA ALA A 146 -2.85 15.34 -22.03
C ALA A 146 -1.93 16.55 -22.27
N GLY A 147 -0.60 16.38 -22.16
CA GLY A 147 0.39 17.44 -22.37
C GLY A 147 0.63 18.35 -21.15
N GLU A 148 0.17 17.94 -19.95
CA GLU A 148 0.50 18.69 -18.74
C GLU A 148 2.01 18.60 -18.41
N PRO A 149 2.58 19.63 -17.75
CA PRO A 149 3.99 19.64 -17.39
C PRO A 149 4.36 18.49 -16.44
N GLY A 150 5.54 17.90 -16.67
CA GLY A 150 6.09 16.82 -15.84
C GLY A 150 6.79 15.77 -16.68
N ALA A 151 7.34 14.76 -16.01
CA ALA A 151 7.97 13.62 -16.66
C ALA A 151 7.99 12.41 -15.74
N PHE A 152 8.22 11.21 -16.29
CA PHE A 152 8.55 10.02 -15.54
C PHE A 152 10.06 9.88 -15.36
N TYR A 153 10.48 9.43 -14.17
CA TYR A 153 11.87 9.11 -13.90
C TYR A 153 12.22 7.70 -14.37
N THR A 154 13.33 7.57 -15.11
CA THR A 154 13.79 6.28 -15.63
C THR A 154 14.52 5.43 -14.60
N GLU A 155 15.01 6.03 -13.52
CA GLU A 155 15.85 5.39 -12.49
C GLU A 155 15.12 5.22 -11.16
N ASN A 156 13.81 5.47 -11.13
CA ASN A 156 12.98 5.26 -9.95
C ASN A 156 12.26 3.90 -10.08
N ILE A 157 12.85 2.86 -9.47
CA ILE A 157 12.40 1.47 -9.62
C ILE A 157 11.58 1.05 -8.42
N ARG A 158 10.43 0.41 -8.67
CA ARG A 158 9.45 -0.07 -7.68
C ARG A 158 8.87 -1.43 -8.08
N CYS A 159 8.18 -2.07 -7.16
CA CYS A 159 7.49 -3.35 -7.36
C CYS A 159 5.96 -3.13 -7.30
N PRO A 160 5.31 -2.64 -8.38
CA PRO A 160 3.89 -2.29 -8.36
C PRO A 160 3.00 -3.51 -8.09
N VAL A 161 1.92 -3.30 -7.34
CA VAL A 161 0.94 -4.33 -6.98
C VAL A 161 -0.47 -3.91 -7.41
N HIS A 162 -1.28 -4.86 -7.85
CA HIS A 162 -2.69 -4.59 -8.13
C HIS A 162 -3.50 -4.46 -6.84
N VAL A 163 -4.36 -3.45 -6.74
CA VAL A 163 -5.16 -3.17 -5.53
C VAL A 163 -5.99 -4.35 -5.07
N THR A 164 -6.50 -5.16 -5.98
CA THR A 164 -7.31 -6.35 -5.65
C THR A 164 -6.45 -7.46 -5.06
N ASP A 165 -5.25 -7.69 -5.63
CA ASP A 165 -4.33 -8.71 -5.15
C ASP A 165 -3.81 -8.34 -3.75
N LEU A 166 -3.45 -7.07 -3.55
CA LEU A 166 -3.08 -6.56 -2.24
C LEU A 166 -4.23 -6.75 -1.22
N ALA A 167 -5.46 -6.35 -1.58
CA ALA A 167 -6.60 -6.49 -0.69
C ALA A 167 -6.87 -7.95 -0.30
N SER A 168 -6.77 -8.88 -1.25
CA SER A 168 -6.93 -10.32 -1.00
C SER A 168 -5.82 -10.85 -0.08
N ALA A 169 -4.56 -10.46 -0.33
CA ALA A 169 -3.43 -10.85 0.51
C ALA A 169 -3.56 -10.30 1.95
N LEU A 170 -4.02 -9.05 2.12
CA LEU A 170 -4.24 -8.47 3.44
C LEU A 170 -5.35 -9.21 4.22
N LEU A 171 -6.43 -9.63 3.55
CA LEU A 171 -7.49 -10.44 4.16
C LEU A 171 -7.00 -11.84 4.54
N GLU A 172 -6.19 -12.46 3.69
CA GLU A 172 -5.57 -13.76 3.99
C GLU A 172 -4.62 -13.65 5.18
N LEU A 173 -3.77 -12.61 5.23
CA LEU A 173 -2.89 -12.32 6.36
C LEU A 173 -3.68 -12.06 7.66
N LEU A 174 -4.81 -11.35 7.58
CA LEU A 174 -5.69 -11.12 8.72
C LEU A 174 -6.24 -12.41 9.30
N ALA A 175 -6.56 -13.39 8.44
CA ALA A 175 -7.13 -14.70 8.83
C ALA A 175 -6.07 -15.77 9.14
N SER A 176 -4.77 -15.45 9.02
CA SER A 176 -3.66 -16.40 9.20
C SER A 176 -2.97 -16.25 10.54
N ASP A 177 -2.06 -17.19 10.87
CA ASP A 177 -1.16 -17.12 12.04
C ASP A 177 0.15 -16.35 11.72
N VAL A 178 0.32 -15.85 10.49
CA VAL A 178 1.49 -15.05 10.09
C VAL A 178 1.54 -13.77 10.91
N ASN A 179 2.70 -13.41 11.43
CA ASN A 179 2.91 -12.17 12.19
C ASN A 179 4.26 -11.53 11.81
N GLY A 180 4.48 -10.30 12.28
CA GLY A 180 5.70 -9.55 12.00
C GLY A 180 5.69 -8.89 10.62
N ILE A 181 6.89 -8.72 10.05
CA ILE A 181 7.05 -8.04 8.77
C ILE A 181 6.71 -9.00 7.63
N THR A 182 5.96 -8.51 6.66
CA THR A 182 5.64 -9.18 5.39
C THR A 182 5.80 -8.20 4.23
N HIS A 183 6.25 -8.70 3.07
CA HIS A 183 6.30 -7.91 1.85
C HIS A 183 5.18 -8.34 0.89
N VAL A 184 4.21 -7.45 0.67
CA VAL A 184 3.09 -7.66 -0.26
C VAL A 184 3.23 -6.69 -1.43
N ALA A 185 4.15 -7.00 -2.32
CA ALA A 185 4.45 -6.21 -3.52
C ALA A 185 4.50 -7.12 -4.75
N GLY A 186 4.36 -6.54 -5.94
CA GLY A 186 4.43 -7.29 -7.19
C GLY A 186 5.81 -7.91 -7.41
N PRO A 187 5.88 -9.04 -8.14
CA PRO A 187 7.14 -9.75 -8.39
C PRO A 187 8.04 -9.06 -9.42
N GLU A 188 7.51 -8.09 -10.17
CA GLU A 188 8.25 -7.33 -11.17
C GLU A 188 8.76 -6.00 -10.63
N ALA A 189 10.03 -5.71 -10.89
CA ALA A 189 10.65 -4.42 -10.65
C ALA A 189 10.60 -3.57 -11.94
N LEU A 190 9.90 -2.44 -11.88
CA LEU A 190 9.72 -1.54 -13.02
C LEU A 190 10.12 -0.12 -12.63
N SER A 191 10.75 0.59 -13.57
CA SER A 191 10.89 2.04 -13.44
C SER A 191 9.53 2.74 -13.53
N ARG A 192 9.43 3.95 -13.02
CA ARG A 192 8.20 4.76 -13.16
C ARG A 192 7.79 4.95 -14.62
N LEU A 193 8.77 5.06 -15.52
CA LEU A 193 8.51 5.17 -16.96
C LEU A 193 7.93 3.87 -17.54
N GLU A 194 8.55 2.72 -17.24
CA GLU A 194 8.06 1.41 -17.71
C GLU A 194 6.64 1.14 -17.23
N LEU A 195 6.38 1.38 -15.94
CA LEU A 195 5.02 1.30 -15.39
C LEU A 195 4.05 2.26 -16.08
N GLY A 196 4.47 3.51 -16.29
CA GLY A 196 3.68 4.51 -17.01
C GLY A 196 3.32 4.09 -18.42
N ARG A 197 4.27 3.48 -19.15
CA ARG A 197 4.04 2.94 -20.51
C ARG A 197 3.03 1.79 -20.49
N LEU A 198 3.12 0.86 -19.55
CA LEU A 198 2.12 -0.22 -19.42
C LEU A 198 0.72 0.33 -19.14
N ILE A 199 0.60 1.32 -18.25
CA ILE A 199 -0.68 1.99 -17.97
C ILE A 199 -1.19 2.72 -19.22
N ALA A 200 -0.33 3.43 -19.95
CA ALA A 200 -0.70 4.13 -21.18
C ALA A 200 -1.26 3.15 -22.22
N ILE A 201 -0.59 2.04 -22.46
CA ILE A 201 -1.05 0.99 -23.39
C ILE A 201 -2.43 0.46 -22.97
N ARG A 202 -2.61 0.12 -21.69
CA ARG A 202 -3.90 -0.35 -21.16
C ARG A 202 -5.02 0.65 -21.39
N ASP A 203 -4.73 1.95 -21.18
CA ASP A 203 -5.72 3.03 -21.24
C ASP A 203 -5.88 3.63 -22.65
N GLY A 204 -5.16 3.12 -23.65
CA GLY A 204 -5.27 3.53 -25.06
C GLY A 204 -4.51 4.83 -25.38
N PHE A 205 -3.53 5.23 -24.58
CA PHE A 205 -2.62 6.32 -24.87
C PHE A 205 -1.36 5.80 -25.60
N ASP A 206 -0.72 6.68 -26.35
CA ASP A 206 0.59 6.38 -26.97
C ASP A 206 1.70 6.39 -25.89
N PRO A 207 2.34 5.25 -25.60
CA PRO A 207 3.37 5.15 -24.56
C PRO A 207 4.66 5.93 -24.89
N ASP A 208 4.93 6.19 -26.18
CA ASP A 208 6.13 6.88 -26.63
C ASP A 208 6.01 8.41 -26.50
N LEU A 209 4.80 8.92 -26.28
CA LEU A 209 4.56 10.34 -26.00
C LEU A 209 4.76 10.69 -24.52
N LEU A 210 4.96 9.71 -23.63
CA LEU A 210 5.18 10.00 -22.22
C LEU A 210 6.58 10.62 -22.01
N PRO A 211 6.66 11.84 -21.46
CA PRO A 211 7.93 12.49 -21.22
C PRO A 211 8.74 11.76 -20.14
N ALA A 212 10.02 11.55 -20.41
CA ALA A 212 10.94 10.83 -19.55
C ALA A 212 12.20 11.65 -19.29
N VAL A 213 12.67 11.60 -18.06
CA VAL A 213 13.94 12.25 -17.65
C VAL A 213 14.73 11.30 -16.75
N PRO A 214 16.07 11.33 -16.80
CA PRO A 214 16.87 10.75 -15.74
C PRO A 214 16.58 11.48 -14.43
N GLY A 215 16.59 10.77 -13.32
CA GLY A 215 16.40 11.33 -11.99
C GLY A 215 17.45 10.81 -11.02
N GLU A 216 17.43 11.31 -9.79
CA GLU A 216 18.24 10.68 -8.75
C GLU A 216 17.82 9.21 -8.61
N PRO A 217 18.78 8.28 -8.59
CA PRO A 217 18.47 6.86 -8.46
C PRO A 217 17.63 6.60 -7.21
N SER A 218 16.53 5.91 -7.41
CA SER A 218 15.60 5.53 -6.32
C SER A 218 15.11 4.11 -6.54
N ASP A 219 16.04 3.16 -6.48
CA ASP A 219 15.74 1.74 -6.60
C ASP A 219 15.41 1.18 -5.21
N ILE A 220 14.12 0.97 -4.97
CA ILE A 220 13.59 0.41 -3.73
C ILE A 220 12.72 -0.78 -4.10
N ARG A 221 13.34 -1.93 -4.28
CA ARG A 221 12.66 -3.18 -4.61
C ARG A 221 12.40 -3.99 -3.36
N LEU A 222 11.17 -4.48 -3.19
CA LEU A 222 10.82 -5.43 -2.16
C LEU A 222 10.95 -6.86 -2.69
N ASP A 223 11.64 -7.72 -1.97
CA ASP A 223 11.60 -9.17 -2.20
C ASP A 223 10.39 -9.73 -1.44
N SER A 224 9.39 -10.16 -2.17
CA SER A 224 8.15 -10.70 -1.61
C SER A 224 8.08 -12.23 -1.63
N ARG A 225 9.17 -12.93 -2.00
CA ARG A 225 9.18 -14.40 -2.19
C ARG A 225 8.82 -15.15 -0.90
N GLN A 226 9.31 -14.70 0.25
CA GLN A 226 9.01 -15.33 1.54
C GLN A 226 7.51 -15.23 1.84
N THR A 227 6.93 -14.04 1.78
CA THR A 227 5.49 -13.83 1.97
C THR A 227 4.66 -14.61 0.95
N GLN A 228 5.04 -14.60 -0.33
CA GLN A 228 4.31 -15.34 -1.38
C GLN A 228 4.35 -16.85 -1.19
N SER A 229 5.36 -17.40 -0.52
CA SER A 229 5.46 -18.85 -0.24
C SER A 229 4.42 -19.33 0.78
N VAL A 230 3.87 -18.44 1.60
CA VAL A 230 2.88 -18.77 2.65
C VAL A 230 1.46 -18.31 2.30
N LEU A 231 1.30 -17.41 1.32
CA LEU A 231 0.00 -16.96 0.85
C LEU A 231 -0.53 -17.86 -0.28
N LYS A 232 -1.86 -18.08 -0.26
CA LYS A 232 -2.61 -18.66 -1.39
C LYS A 232 -2.91 -17.61 -2.45
N THR A 233 -3.08 -16.36 -2.02
CA THR A 233 -3.29 -15.23 -2.92
C THR A 233 -2.08 -15.04 -3.81
N HIS A 234 -2.28 -15.19 -5.11
CA HIS A 234 -1.25 -14.91 -6.12
C HIS A 234 -1.19 -13.40 -6.39
N VAL A 235 -0.06 -12.77 -6.10
CA VAL A 235 0.20 -11.37 -6.48
C VAL A 235 0.76 -11.36 -7.89
N ARG A 236 -0.06 -10.89 -8.84
CA ARG A 236 0.26 -10.88 -10.26
C ARG A 236 1.36 -9.87 -10.61
N PRO A 237 2.20 -10.17 -11.62
CA PRO A 237 3.13 -9.19 -12.19
C PRO A 237 2.38 -8.04 -12.88
N ALA A 238 3.02 -6.87 -12.95
CA ALA A 238 2.42 -5.68 -13.56
C ALA A 238 2.11 -5.87 -15.04
N THR A 239 2.97 -6.59 -15.76
CA THR A 239 2.77 -6.98 -17.15
C THR A 239 1.51 -7.83 -17.35
N GLU A 240 1.09 -8.62 -16.36
CA GLU A 240 -0.15 -9.40 -16.42
C GLU A 240 -1.39 -8.55 -16.14
N PHE A 241 -1.42 -7.83 -15.01
CA PHE A 241 -2.64 -7.10 -14.63
C PHE A 241 -2.84 -5.79 -15.42
N LEU A 242 -1.80 -5.31 -16.11
CA LEU A 242 -1.87 -4.18 -17.06
C LEU A 242 -1.94 -4.65 -18.52
N ALA A 243 -1.85 -5.95 -18.80
CA ALA A 243 -2.11 -6.45 -20.15
C ALA A 243 -3.46 -5.94 -20.61
N GLY A 244 -3.49 -5.19 -21.71
CA GLY A 244 -4.71 -4.60 -22.25
C GLY A 244 -5.77 -5.68 -22.41
N ARG A 245 -7.03 -5.34 -22.09
CA ARG A 245 -8.14 -6.21 -22.46
C ARG A 245 -8.04 -6.45 -23.97
N THR A 246 -7.73 -7.65 -24.39
CA THR A 246 -7.98 -8.07 -25.76
C THR A 246 -9.45 -7.80 -26.02
N VAL A 247 -9.70 -6.74 -26.79
CA VAL A 247 -11.06 -6.45 -27.29
C VAL A 247 -11.39 -7.62 -28.19
N GLY A 248 -12.13 -8.58 -27.66
CA GLY A 248 -12.73 -9.68 -28.41
C GLY A 248 -14.08 -9.23 -28.96
#